data_b6b90b649a13762b1ef87453528cc9c4
#
_entry.id   b6b90b649a13762b1ef87453528cc9c4
#
_cell.length_a   1.000
_cell.length_b   1.000
_cell.length_c   1.000
_cell.angle_alpha   90.00
_cell.angle_beta   90.00
_cell.angle_gamma   90.00
#
_symmetry.space_group_name_H-M   'P 1'
#
loop_
_entity.id
_entity.type
_entity.pdbx_description
1 polymer ?
#
loop_
_entity_poly.entity_id
_entity_poly.type
_entity_poly.pdbx_seq_one_letter_code
_entity_poly.pdbx_strand_id
1 'polypeptide(L)'
;MTDEQDTIEKEVHRTRRWRGMTALALFAGGAGVIANRPLILLTAAVWIGYAAYPRLAGEPTVDLTVERTVSDDSPGHEDVIEVETTVRNESGFLTDLRFVDGVPPTLSVVSGTPRTATALRPGGSTTVRYE
;
A
#
# COMPACT_ATOMS: atom_id res chain seq x y z
N MET A 1 -2.41 3.76 -33.42
CA MET A 1 -1.85 2.73 -32.53
C MET A 1 -1.02 3.50 -31.51
N THR A 2 -1.69 4.02 -30.52
CA THR A 2 -1.08 4.88 -29.48
C THR A 2 -1.07 4.04 -28.22
N ASP A 3 0.11 3.58 -27.86
CA ASP A 3 0.41 2.89 -26.59
C ASP A 3 0.22 3.93 -25.46
N GLU A 4 -0.99 4.01 -24.95
CA GLU A 4 -1.28 4.77 -23.74
C GLU A 4 -0.87 3.90 -22.55
N GLN A 5 0.43 3.89 -22.28
CA GLN A 5 0.96 3.42 -21.01
C GLN A 5 0.44 4.35 -19.93
N ASP A 6 -0.68 3.92 -19.32
CA ASP A 6 -1.24 4.55 -18.14
C ASP A 6 -0.18 4.53 -17.04
N THR A 7 0.51 5.65 -16.90
CA THR A 7 1.58 5.82 -15.90
C THR A 7 0.89 5.82 -14.53
N ILE A 8 0.94 4.69 -13.85
CA ILE A 8 0.47 4.56 -12.46
C ILE A 8 1.27 5.55 -11.62
N GLU A 9 0.66 6.68 -11.28
CA GLU A 9 1.24 7.68 -10.40
C GLU A 9 1.35 7.09 -8.99
N LYS A 10 2.56 6.67 -8.63
CA LYS A 10 2.86 6.09 -7.33
C LYS A 10 2.88 7.19 -6.27
N GLU A 11 1.75 7.46 -5.65
CA GLU A 11 1.67 8.37 -4.52
C GLU A 11 2.07 7.64 -3.21
N VAL A 12 3.28 7.88 -2.75
CA VAL A 12 3.75 7.35 -1.47
C VAL A 12 3.30 8.27 -0.33
N HIS A 13 2.23 7.89 0.35
CA HIS A 13 1.75 8.59 1.54
C HIS A 13 2.60 8.22 2.76
N ARG A 14 3.56 9.09 3.12
CA ARG A 14 4.30 8.95 4.37
C ARG A 14 3.44 9.40 5.56
N THR A 15 2.96 8.46 6.33
CA THR A 15 2.22 8.75 7.57
C THR A 15 3.15 9.37 8.61
N ARG A 16 2.87 10.61 9.00
CA ARG A 16 3.63 11.39 10.02
C ARG A 16 3.46 10.88 11.47
N ARG A 17 2.85 9.74 11.69
CA ARG A 17 2.47 9.23 13.03
C ARG A 17 3.65 9.02 13.98
N TRP A 18 4.87 8.88 13.47
CA TRP A 18 6.04 8.49 14.26
C TRP A 18 6.91 9.63 14.77
N ARG A 19 6.63 10.88 14.40
CA ARG A 19 7.44 12.03 14.83
C ARG A 19 7.38 12.26 16.36
N GLY A 20 6.25 12.02 16.99
CA GLY A 20 6.09 12.17 18.44
C GLY A 20 6.83 11.11 19.24
N MET A 21 6.97 9.89 18.71
CA MET A 21 7.64 8.78 19.41
C MET A 21 9.16 9.00 19.52
N THR A 22 9.79 9.58 18.51
CA THR A 22 11.23 9.92 18.58
C THR A 22 11.49 10.96 19.65
N ALA A 23 10.64 12.00 19.74
CA ALA A 23 10.77 13.03 20.78
C ALA A 23 10.57 12.45 22.19
N LEU A 24 9.58 11.56 22.35
CA LEU A 24 9.31 10.87 23.62
C LEU A 24 10.48 9.97 24.04
N ALA A 25 11.07 9.23 23.09
CA ALA A 25 12.23 8.38 23.33
C ALA A 25 13.46 9.17 23.78
N LEU A 26 13.73 10.33 23.14
CA LEU A 26 14.82 11.21 23.51
C LEU A 26 14.60 11.86 24.89
N PHE A 27 13.36 12.27 25.19
CA PHE A 27 13.00 12.80 26.49
C PHE A 27 13.18 11.76 27.60
N ALA A 28 12.66 10.53 27.39
CA ALA A 28 12.82 9.44 28.33
C ALA A 28 14.30 9.07 28.54
N GLY A 29 15.10 9.04 27.45
CA GLY A 29 16.54 8.83 27.53
C GLY A 29 17.26 9.87 28.37
N GLY A 30 16.99 11.16 28.13
CA GLY A 30 17.52 12.26 28.91
C GLY A 30 17.13 12.18 30.39
N ALA A 31 15.85 11.93 30.69
CA ALA A 31 15.37 11.76 32.06
C ALA A 31 16.02 10.55 32.75
N GLY A 32 16.23 9.44 32.03
CA GLY A 32 16.92 8.25 32.54
C GLY A 32 18.37 8.51 32.93
N VAL A 33 19.10 9.32 32.15
CA VAL A 33 20.48 9.75 32.46
C VAL A 33 20.49 10.62 33.71
N ILE A 34 19.65 11.65 33.77
CA ILE A 34 19.61 12.60 34.90
C ILE A 34 19.18 11.90 36.21
N ALA A 35 18.21 11.00 36.12
CA ALA A 35 17.70 10.25 37.29
C ALA A 35 18.60 9.04 37.67
N ASN A 36 19.66 8.79 36.92
CA ASN A 36 20.55 7.61 37.09
C ASN A 36 19.76 6.29 37.19
N ARG A 37 18.75 6.11 36.33
CA ARG A 37 17.87 4.94 36.31
C ARG A 37 18.09 4.08 35.06
N PRO A 38 18.86 2.98 35.15
CA PRO A 38 19.20 2.12 33.99
C PRO A 38 17.96 1.56 33.26
N LEU A 39 16.88 1.25 33.97
CA LEU A 39 15.63 0.77 33.40
C LEU A 39 14.98 1.78 32.43
N ILE A 40 15.03 3.07 32.76
CA ILE A 40 14.48 4.13 31.89
C ILE A 40 15.33 4.24 30.62
N LEU A 41 16.67 4.12 30.76
CA LEU A 41 17.59 4.13 29.62
C LEU A 41 17.35 2.94 28.68
N LEU A 42 17.17 1.73 29.21
CA LEU A 42 16.87 0.55 28.41
C LEU A 42 15.54 0.70 27.65
N THR A 43 14.51 1.23 28.32
CA THR A 43 13.23 1.52 27.68
C THR A 43 13.39 2.51 26.53
N ALA A 44 14.15 3.60 26.74
CA ALA A 44 14.42 4.59 25.71
C ALA A 44 15.19 3.98 24.53
N ALA A 45 16.17 3.09 24.78
CA ALA A 45 16.91 2.40 23.73
C ALA A 45 16.02 1.52 22.86
N VAL A 46 15.06 0.79 23.43
CA VAL A 46 14.07 0.01 22.69
C VAL A 46 13.23 0.89 21.75
N TRP A 47 12.75 2.03 22.25
CA TRP A 47 11.96 2.96 21.44
C TRP A 47 12.76 3.61 20.32
N ILE A 48 14.03 3.93 20.58
CA ILE A 48 14.96 4.44 19.56
C ILE A 48 15.20 3.39 18.49
N GLY A 49 15.45 2.13 18.88
CA GLY A 49 15.60 1.02 17.94
C GLY A 49 14.37 0.84 17.05
N TYR A 50 13.19 0.90 17.65
CA TYR A 50 11.93 0.80 16.91
C TYR A 50 11.71 1.97 15.93
N ALA A 51 12.08 3.20 16.34
CA ALA A 51 11.99 4.39 15.48
C ALA A 51 13.04 4.40 14.36
N ALA A 52 14.18 3.74 14.56
CA ALA A 52 15.24 3.62 13.56
C ALA A 52 14.97 2.50 12.54
N TYR A 53 14.23 1.47 12.93
CA TYR A 53 13.97 0.28 12.10
C TYR A 53 13.48 0.60 10.68
N PRO A 54 12.48 1.47 10.45
CA PRO A 54 12.02 1.78 9.10
C PRO A 54 13.07 2.47 8.21
N ARG A 55 14.07 3.12 8.84
CA ARG A 55 15.17 3.76 8.10
C ARG A 55 16.27 2.77 7.73
N LEU A 56 16.46 1.73 8.56
CA LEU A 56 17.47 0.68 8.35
C LEU A 56 16.96 -0.43 7.44
N ALA A 57 15.66 -0.74 7.51
CA ALA A 57 15.03 -1.79 6.70
C ALA A 57 14.88 -1.42 5.21
N GLY A 58 15.07 -0.14 4.85
CA GLY A 58 14.85 0.34 3.49
C GLY A 58 13.35 0.46 3.14
N GLU A 59 13.06 1.13 2.04
CA GLU A 59 11.72 1.16 1.50
C GLU A 59 11.46 -0.16 0.75
N PRO A 60 10.35 -0.86 1.03
CA PRO A 60 10.00 -2.04 0.24
C PRO A 60 9.81 -1.61 -1.22
N THR A 61 10.56 -2.22 -2.12
CA THR A 61 10.31 -2.07 -3.55
C THR A 61 9.04 -2.83 -3.88
N VAL A 62 8.01 -2.11 -4.27
CA VAL A 62 6.75 -2.71 -4.74
C VAL A 62 6.75 -2.59 -6.26
N ASP A 63 6.78 -3.74 -6.92
CA ASP A 63 6.69 -3.86 -8.37
C ASP A 63 5.46 -4.70 -8.69
N LEU A 64 4.46 -4.06 -9.31
CA LEU A 64 3.18 -4.66 -9.63
C LEU A 64 2.91 -4.48 -11.12
N THR A 65 2.56 -5.57 -11.78
CA THR A 65 2.00 -5.54 -13.12
C THR A 65 0.49 -5.60 -13.03
N VAL A 66 -0.19 -4.66 -13.69
CA VAL A 66 -1.65 -4.60 -13.74
C VAL A 66 -2.10 -4.80 -15.18
N GLU A 67 -2.92 -5.81 -15.40
CA GLU A 67 -3.57 -6.10 -16.67
C GLU A 67 -5.07 -5.89 -16.52
N ARG A 68 -5.65 -5.06 -17.39
CA ARG A 68 -7.07 -4.79 -17.42
C ARG A 68 -7.67 -5.22 -18.75
N THR A 69 -8.73 -5.99 -18.69
CA THR A 69 -9.50 -6.45 -19.84
C THR A 69 -10.94 -6.00 -19.70
N VAL A 70 -11.50 -5.47 -20.77
CA VAL A 70 -12.89 -5.01 -20.84
C VAL A 70 -13.58 -5.81 -21.93
N SER A 71 -14.81 -6.27 -21.68
CA SER A 71 -15.54 -7.12 -22.62
C SER A 71 -15.95 -6.40 -23.90
N ASP A 72 -16.14 -5.08 -23.86
CA ASP A 72 -16.47 -4.23 -25.01
C ASP A 72 -15.78 -2.87 -24.90
N ASP A 73 -15.03 -2.49 -25.96
CA ASP A 73 -14.30 -1.22 -26.03
C ASP A 73 -15.17 -0.03 -26.48
N SER A 74 -16.40 -0.29 -26.93
CA SER A 74 -17.30 0.75 -27.46
C SER A 74 -18.76 0.50 -27.05
N PRO A 75 -19.05 0.40 -25.73
CA PRO A 75 -20.36 0.07 -25.25
C PRO A 75 -21.40 1.14 -25.60
N GLY A 76 -22.62 0.71 -25.88
CA GLY A 76 -23.79 1.59 -26.03
C GLY A 76 -24.21 2.20 -24.68
N HIS A 77 -25.21 3.06 -24.71
CA HIS A 77 -25.63 3.86 -23.54
C HIS A 77 -26.27 3.05 -22.39
N GLU A 78 -26.70 1.81 -22.66
CA GLU A 78 -27.36 0.92 -21.66
C GLU A 78 -26.68 -0.45 -21.59
N ASP A 79 -25.50 -0.61 -22.21
CA ASP A 79 -24.81 -1.90 -22.22
C ASP A 79 -24.10 -2.14 -20.89
N VAL A 80 -24.15 -3.37 -20.43
CA VAL A 80 -23.39 -3.84 -19.27
C VAL A 80 -22.06 -4.39 -19.77
N ILE A 81 -20.95 -3.86 -19.24
CA ILE A 81 -19.60 -4.28 -19.58
C ILE A 81 -18.97 -5.03 -18.41
N GLU A 82 -18.35 -6.15 -18.71
CA GLU A 82 -17.53 -6.87 -17.73
C GLU A 82 -16.11 -6.33 -17.75
N VAL A 83 -15.61 -5.98 -16.57
CA VAL A 83 -14.22 -5.54 -16.35
C VAL A 83 -13.51 -6.56 -15.50
N GLU A 84 -12.39 -7.07 -16.02
CA GLU A 84 -11.49 -7.95 -15.31
C GLU A 84 -10.14 -7.27 -15.16
N THR A 85 -9.70 -7.08 -13.90
CA THR A 85 -8.39 -6.51 -13.59
C THR A 85 -7.57 -7.51 -12.81
N THR A 86 -6.43 -7.89 -13.36
CA THR A 86 -5.47 -8.81 -12.74
C THR A 86 -4.25 -8.03 -12.28
N VAL A 87 -3.94 -8.15 -10.99
CA VAL A 87 -2.75 -7.56 -10.37
C VAL A 87 -1.77 -8.66 -10.03
N ARG A 88 -0.56 -8.58 -10.56
CA ARG A 88 0.54 -9.51 -10.33
C ARG A 88 1.66 -8.85 -9.55
N ASN A 89 2.19 -9.56 -8.56
CA ASN A 89 3.31 -9.11 -7.75
C ASN A 89 4.64 -9.61 -8.34
N GLU A 90 5.47 -8.70 -8.85
CA GLU A 90 6.81 -9.02 -9.38
C GLU A 90 7.92 -8.80 -8.33
N SER A 91 7.56 -8.35 -7.13
CA SER A 91 8.48 -8.05 -6.03
C SER A 91 8.44 -9.10 -4.91
N GLY A 92 8.88 -8.72 -3.71
CA GLY A 92 8.87 -9.55 -2.52
C GLY A 92 7.44 -9.83 -1.98
N PHE A 93 7.34 -10.47 -0.82
CA PHE A 93 6.06 -10.81 -0.23
C PHE A 93 5.30 -9.55 0.24
N LEU A 94 4.08 -9.37 -0.26
CA LEU A 94 3.16 -8.29 0.13
C LEU A 94 2.13 -8.84 1.11
N THR A 95 2.14 -8.34 2.34
CA THR A 95 1.26 -8.79 3.43
C THR A 95 -0.13 -8.17 3.39
N ASP A 96 -0.26 -6.95 2.88
CA ASP A 96 -1.52 -6.19 2.81
C ASP A 96 -1.54 -5.39 1.51
N LEU A 97 -2.02 -5.99 0.45
CA LEU A 97 -2.32 -5.31 -0.81
C LEU A 97 -3.79 -4.94 -0.81
N ARG A 98 -4.07 -3.65 -0.89
CA ARG A 98 -5.41 -3.13 -1.12
C ARG A 98 -5.46 -2.48 -2.49
N PHE A 99 -6.23 -3.09 -3.35
CA PHE A 99 -6.45 -2.61 -4.70
C PHE A 99 -7.88 -2.11 -4.85
N VAL A 100 -8.03 -0.95 -5.48
CA VAL A 100 -9.32 -0.36 -5.85
C VAL A 100 -9.23 0.04 -7.30
N ASP A 101 -10.05 -0.57 -8.15
CA ASP A 101 -10.20 -0.13 -9.53
C ASP A 101 -11.09 1.12 -9.59
N GLY A 102 -10.61 2.15 -10.27
CA GLY A 102 -11.33 3.42 -10.39
C GLY A 102 -12.46 3.32 -11.40
N VAL A 103 -13.71 3.27 -10.90
CA VAL A 103 -14.90 3.34 -11.75
C VAL A 103 -15.24 4.81 -12.00
N PRO A 104 -15.36 5.26 -13.27
CA PRO A 104 -15.77 6.63 -13.57
C PRO A 104 -17.12 6.97 -12.90
N PRO A 105 -17.32 8.23 -12.45
CA PRO A 105 -18.54 8.62 -11.74
C PRO A 105 -19.80 8.57 -12.59
N THR A 106 -19.68 8.44 -13.89
CA THR A 106 -20.77 8.30 -14.86
C THR A 106 -21.26 6.85 -14.99
N LEU A 107 -20.52 5.90 -14.45
CA LEU A 107 -20.84 4.46 -14.47
C LEU A 107 -21.21 4.00 -13.07
N SER A 108 -22.05 2.97 -13.02
CA SER A 108 -22.42 2.31 -11.76
C SER A 108 -22.08 0.83 -11.83
N VAL A 109 -21.56 0.29 -10.74
CA VAL A 109 -21.30 -1.15 -10.63
C VAL A 109 -22.63 -1.87 -10.41
N VAL A 110 -22.97 -2.75 -11.32
CA VAL A 110 -24.22 -3.56 -11.29
C VAL A 110 -24.00 -4.84 -10.50
N SER A 111 -22.82 -5.46 -10.69
CA SER A 111 -22.47 -6.75 -10.07
C SER A 111 -20.96 -6.80 -9.75
N GLY A 112 -20.59 -7.58 -8.75
CA GLY A 112 -19.21 -7.72 -8.34
C GLY A 112 -18.71 -6.60 -7.43
N THR A 113 -17.38 -6.47 -7.31
CA THR A 113 -16.75 -5.40 -6.51
C THR A 113 -15.43 -4.97 -7.16
N PRO A 114 -15.23 -3.65 -7.38
CA PRO A 114 -13.98 -3.12 -7.90
C PRO A 114 -12.86 -3.03 -6.83
N ARG A 115 -13.00 -3.74 -5.71
CA ARG A 115 -12.07 -3.67 -4.59
C ARG A 115 -11.63 -5.05 -4.16
N THR A 116 -10.35 -5.17 -3.79
CA THR A 116 -9.84 -6.38 -3.15
C THR A 116 -8.79 -6.03 -2.09
N ALA A 117 -8.68 -6.90 -1.09
CA ALA A 117 -7.63 -6.85 -0.09
C ALA A 117 -7.08 -8.26 0.10
N THR A 118 -5.79 -8.43 -0.15
CA THR A 118 -5.15 -9.75 -0.14
C THR A 118 -3.67 -9.66 0.18
N ALA A 119 -3.07 -10.80 0.50
CA ALA A 119 -1.62 -10.95 0.58
C ALA A 119 -1.13 -11.67 -0.68
N LEU A 120 -0.09 -11.15 -1.31
CA LEU A 120 0.50 -11.75 -2.50
C LEU A 120 1.93 -12.20 -2.25
N ARG A 121 2.21 -13.45 -2.59
CA ARG A 121 3.58 -13.99 -2.65
C ARG A 121 4.30 -13.44 -3.89
N PRO A 122 5.63 -13.51 -3.93
CA PRO A 122 6.40 -13.23 -5.14
C PRO A 122 5.86 -14.05 -6.32
N GLY A 123 5.58 -13.39 -7.45
CA GLY A 123 4.96 -14.00 -8.62
C GLY A 123 3.47 -14.35 -8.50
N GLY A 124 2.85 -14.09 -7.34
CA GLY A 124 1.42 -14.30 -7.11
C GLY A 124 0.56 -13.22 -7.78
N SER A 125 -0.67 -13.58 -8.14
CA SER A 125 -1.64 -12.65 -8.74
C SER A 125 -3.00 -12.73 -8.04
N THR A 126 -3.77 -11.66 -8.18
CA THR A 126 -5.18 -11.58 -7.79
C THR A 126 -5.97 -10.93 -8.89
N THR A 127 -7.19 -11.41 -9.09
CA THR A 127 -8.09 -10.90 -10.14
C THR A 127 -9.35 -10.35 -9.50
N VAL A 128 -9.77 -9.19 -9.95
CA VAL A 128 -11.01 -8.51 -9.57
C VAL A 128 -11.92 -8.46 -10.80
N ARG A 129 -13.19 -8.84 -10.62
CA ARG A 129 -14.20 -8.80 -11.68
C ARG A 129 -15.42 -8.05 -11.19
N TYR A 130 -15.96 -7.21 -12.07
CA TYR A 130 -17.18 -6.48 -11.82
C TYR A 130 -17.83 -6.06 -13.15
N GLU A 131 -19.12 -5.78 -13.09
CA GLU A 131 -19.95 -5.34 -14.21
C GLU A 131 -20.58 -3.98 -13.94
#